data_66f80cb548237d34b14288cb23d90cac
#
_entry.id   66f80cb548237d34b14288cb23d90cac
#
_cell.length_a   1.000
_cell.length_b   1.000
_cell.length_c   1.000
_cell.angle_alpha   90.00
_cell.angle_beta   90.00
_cell.angle_gamma   90.00
#
_symmetry.space_group_name_H-M   'P 1'
#
loop_
_entity.id
_entity.type
_entity.pdbx_description
1 polymer ?
#
loop_
_entity_poly.entity_id
_entity_poly.type
_entity_poly.pdbx_seq_one_letter_code
_entity_poly.pdbx_strand_id
1 'polypeptide(L)'
;MSDFVFAAVRRGLNRGAWFMIAIVLCLLPLGSVAAAQTRDHLTDAETDLVRYYQELDKRIDIFIKAADRRFAIINGAAQPSTKKVFKDEPDWGDPPKGTRAELLSDIAGILDEAITNIDDVSRRDEKSPLLSRALRKLTAAATRYVTQLETLRTQTKNEDELAAIERVADNADQIIAAGKKLPTAPAAEDQKKKKPER
;
A
#
# COMPACT_ATOMS: atom_id res chain seq x y z
N MET A 1 -24.46 -62.23 -29.85
CA MET A 1 -24.40 -62.64 -28.45
C MET A 1 -23.47 -61.61 -27.79
N SER A 2 -23.88 -60.63 -27.05
CA SER A 2 -24.88 -60.51 -26.01
C SER A 2 -25.31 -59.03 -25.84
N ASP A 3 -26.46 -58.69 -26.37
CA ASP A 3 -27.25 -57.54 -25.87
C ASP A 3 -28.07 -58.12 -24.71
N PHE A 4 -27.87 -57.65 -23.49
CA PHE A 4 -28.80 -57.78 -22.35
C PHE A 4 -28.11 -57.47 -21.02
N VAL A 5 -27.91 -56.28 -20.70
CA VAL A 5 -27.79 -55.85 -19.26
C VAL A 5 -27.98 -54.31 -19.05
N PHE A 6 -28.68 -53.58 -19.85
CA PHE A 6 -28.94 -52.12 -19.55
C PHE A 6 -30.43 -51.76 -19.49
N ALA A 7 -31.25 -52.62 -18.88
CA ALA A 7 -32.69 -52.31 -18.78
C ALA A 7 -33.30 -52.60 -17.40
N ALA A 8 -32.68 -52.24 -16.31
CA ALA A 8 -33.29 -52.42 -14.97
C ALA A 8 -32.84 -51.45 -13.86
N VAL A 9 -32.58 -50.19 -14.16
CA VAL A 9 -32.42 -49.17 -13.07
C VAL A 9 -33.24 -47.91 -13.39
N ARG A 10 -34.41 -48.06 -13.98
CA ARG A 10 -35.29 -46.93 -14.28
C ARG A 10 -36.68 -47.08 -13.70
N ARG A 11 -36.80 -47.57 -12.46
CA ARG A 11 -38.08 -47.55 -11.73
C ARG A 11 -37.81 -47.38 -10.23
N GLY A 12 -37.93 -46.15 -9.73
CA GLY A 12 -38.00 -45.94 -8.28
C GLY A 12 -37.44 -44.63 -7.75
N LEU A 13 -37.26 -43.57 -8.54
CA LEU A 13 -37.02 -42.27 -7.92
C LEU A 13 -38.35 -41.56 -7.73
N ASN A 14 -38.79 -41.58 -6.49
CA ASN A 14 -40.04 -41.01 -6.00
C ASN A 14 -40.06 -39.51 -6.32
N ARG A 15 -41.13 -39.03 -6.97
CA ARG A 15 -41.33 -37.59 -7.33
C ARG A 15 -41.20 -36.67 -6.09
N GLY A 16 -41.35 -37.21 -4.89
CA GLY A 16 -41.16 -36.51 -3.62
C GLY A 16 -39.69 -36.20 -3.29
N ALA A 17 -38.73 -36.96 -3.76
CA ALA A 17 -37.31 -36.77 -3.48
C ALA A 17 -36.75 -35.55 -4.26
N TRP A 18 -37.25 -35.28 -5.45
CA TRP A 18 -36.86 -34.09 -6.23
C TRP A 18 -37.36 -32.78 -5.64
N PHE A 19 -38.55 -32.80 -5.01
CA PHE A 19 -39.09 -31.63 -4.32
C PHE A 19 -38.28 -31.27 -3.07
N MET A 20 -37.83 -32.28 -2.32
CA MET A 20 -37.00 -32.03 -1.12
C MET A 20 -35.61 -31.51 -1.47
N ILE A 21 -35.01 -32.01 -2.58
CA ILE A 21 -33.70 -31.50 -3.04
C ILE A 21 -33.80 -30.05 -3.53
N ALA A 22 -34.91 -29.70 -4.21
CA ALA A 22 -35.13 -28.32 -4.67
C ALA A 22 -35.34 -27.32 -3.50
N ILE A 23 -36.00 -27.76 -2.40
CA ILE A 23 -36.23 -26.92 -1.22
C ILE A 23 -34.95 -26.73 -0.41
N VAL A 24 -34.07 -27.73 -0.31
CA VAL A 24 -32.77 -27.64 0.38
C VAL A 24 -31.80 -26.72 -0.38
N LEU A 25 -31.88 -26.70 -1.72
CA LEU A 25 -31.04 -25.82 -2.54
C LEU A 25 -31.47 -24.31 -2.46
N CYS A 26 -32.75 -24.05 -2.14
CA CYS A 26 -33.25 -22.68 -1.94
C CYS A 26 -32.96 -22.10 -0.54
N LEU A 27 -32.49 -22.92 0.40
CA LEU A 27 -32.15 -22.50 1.77
C LEU A 27 -30.65 -22.27 1.99
N LEU A 28 -29.84 -22.32 0.91
CA LEU A 28 -28.49 -21.77 1.00
C LEU A 28 -28.61 -20.26 1.25
N PRO A 29 -28.14 -19.76 2.41
CA PRO A 29 -28.10 -18.34 2.62
C PRO A 29 -27.23 -17.79 1.48
N LEU A 30 -27.81 -16.90 0.67
CA LEU A 30 -27.05 -15.94 -0.12
C LEU A 30 -26.21 -15.17 0.89
N GLY A 31 -25.05 -15.74 1.23
CA GLY A 31 -24.04 -15.03 1.98
C GLY A 31 -23.80 -13.75 1.20
N SER A 32 -24.29 -12.65 1.72
CA SER A 32 -23.92 -11.32 1.24
C SER A 32 -22.40 -11.31 1.26
N VAL A 33 -21.78 -11.45 0.09
CA VAL A 33 -20.41 -11.04 -0.10
C VAL A 33 -20.47 -9.54 0.13
N ALA A 34 -20.35 -9.14 1.41
CA ALA A 34 -20.04 -7.77 1.74
C ALA A 34 -18.73 -7.51 0.98
N ALA A 35 -18.86 -6.84 -0.17
CA ALA A 35 -17.71 -6.28 -0.85
C ALA A 35 -17.06 -5.41 0.24
N ALA A 36 -15.97 -5.91 0.81
CA ALA A 36 -15.15 -5.13 1.72
C ALA A 36 -14.78 -3.90 0.90
N GLN A 37 -15.43 -2.78 1.22
CA GLN A 37 -15.15 -1.52 0.57
C GLN A 37 -13.70 -1.23 0.92
N THR A 38 -12.82 -1.43 -0.06
CA THR A 38 -11.39 -1.26 0.11
C THR A 38 -11.19 0.20 0.51
N ARG A 39 -10.85 0.41 1.78
CA ARG A 39 -10.53 1.74 2.29
C ARG A 39 -9.38 2.30 1.46
N ASP A 40 -9.53 3.53 1.01
CA ASP A 40 -8.43 4.24 0.34
C ASP A 40 -7.31 4.49 1.36
N HIS A 41 -6.09 4.14 0.99
CA HIS A 41 -4.91 4.30 1.84
C HIS A 41 -4.38 5.75 1.86
N LEU A 42 -4.87 6.62 0.97
CA LEU A 42 -4.61 8.05 0.94
C LEU A 42 -5.86 8.85 1.31
N THR A 43 -5.69 9.99 1.93
CA THR A 43 -6.78 10.98 2.07
C THR A 43 -7.01 11.69 0.74
N ASP A 44 -8.17 12.31 0.54
CA ASP A 44 -8.48 13.07 -0.68
C ASP A 44 -7.41 14.15 -0.95
N ALA A 45 -6.98 14.89 0.08
CA ALA A 45 -5.95 15.90 -0.05
C ALA A 45 -4.58 15.31 -0.44
N GLU A 46 -4.21 14.14 0.10
CA GLU A 46 -2.98 13.43 -0.27
C GLU A 46 -3.06 12.94 -1.72
N THR A 47 -4.21 12.43 -2.16
CA THR A 47 -4.46 12.00 -3.54
C THR A 47 -4.32 13.19 -4.51
N ASP A 48 -4.86 14.35 -4.16
CA ASP A 48 -4.73 15.57 -4.96
C ASP A 48 -3.28 16.02 -5.07
N LEU A 49 -2.50 15.91 -3.98
CA LEU A 49 -1.06 16.19 -4.00
C LEU A 49 -0.30 15.24 -4.92
N VAL A 50 -0.58 13.92 -4.86
CA VAL A 50 0.02 12.92 -5.74
C VAL A 50 -0.29 13.23 -7.21
N ARG A 51 -1.52 13.67 -7.52
CA ARG A 51 -1.91 14.07 -8.88
C ARG A 51 -1.26 15.36 -9.33
N TYR A 52 -1.08 16.32 -8.44
CA TYR A 52 -0.47 17.61 -8.73
C TYR A 52 1.02 17.49 -9.07
N TYR A 53 1.77 16.68 -8.31
CA TYR A 53 3.19 16.52 -8.53
C TYR A 53 3.48 15.45 -9.59
N GLN A 54 3.84 15.90 -10.81
CA GLN A 54 4.12 15.01 -11.94
C GLN A 54 5.55 14.44 -11.94
N GLU A 55 6.50 15.14 -11.32
CA GLU A 55 7.87 14.68 -11.21
C GLU A 55 7.97 13.50 -10.22
N LEU A 56 8.60 12.40 -10.63
CA LEU A 56 8.67 11.17 -9.84
C LEU A 56 9.22 11.41 -8.44
N ASP A 57 10.35 12.12 -8.31
CA ASP A 57 10.99 12.33 -7.01
C ASP A 57 10.16 13.22 -6.07
N LYS A 58 9.35 14.12 -6.61
CA LYS A 58 8.38 14.92 -5.84
C LYS A 58 7.19 14.09 -5.39
N ARG A 59 6.68 13.24 -6.28
CA ARG A 59 5.58 12.34 -5.95
C ARG A 59 5.99 11.35 -4.85
N ILE A 60 7.21 10.83 -4.91
CA ILE A 60 7.77 9.98 -3.84
C ILE A 60 7.88 10.74 -2.51
N ASP A 61 8.23 12.03 -2.51
CA ASP A 61 8.21 12.87 -1.30
C ASP A 61 6.80 12.93 -0.67
N ILE A 62 5.74 12.97 -1.50
CA ILE A 62 4.35 12.95 -1.01
C ILE A 62 4.03 11.60 -0.36
N PHE A 63 4.34 10.48 -1.01
CA PHE A 63 4.12 9.16 -0.42
C PHE A 63 4.87 8.96 0.90
N ILE A 64 6.13 9.37 0.96
CA ILE A 64 6.92 9.32 2.20
C ILE A 64 6.23 10.12 3.30
N LYS A 65 5.82 11.36 3.03
CA LYS A 65 5.17 12.21 4.01
C LYS A 65 3.80 11.68 4.42
N ALA A 66 3.04 11.08 3.51
CA ALA A 66 1.76 10.43 3.81
C ALA A 66 1.95 9.24 4.77
N ALA A 67 2.98 8.41 4.55
CA ALA A 67 3.33 7.33 5.46
C ALA A 67 3.82 7.88 6.83
N ASP A 68 4.68 8.88 6.83
CA ASP A 68 5.18 9.53 8.06
C ASP A 68 4.05 10.10 8.92
N ARG A 69 2.99 10.66 8.31
CA ARG A 69 1.79 11.15 9.01
C ARG A 69 1.07 10.02 9.76
N ARG A 70 0.98 8.83 9.17
CA ARG A 70 0.36 7.66 9.81
C ARG A 70 1.21 7.13 10.94
N PHE A 71 2.52 7.02 10.75
CA PHE A 71 3.45 6.65 11.82
C PHE A 71 3.40 7.64 12.98
N ALA A 72 3.29 8.94 12.72
CA ALA A 72 3.17 9.95 13.76
C ALA A 72 1.92 9.73 14.64
N ILE A 73 0.77 9.41 14.03
CA ILE A 73 -0.47 9.09 14.76
C ILE A 73 -0.31 7.81 15.57
N ILE A 74 0.23 6.74 14.96
CA ILE A 74 0.47 5.45 15.61
C ILE A 74 1.35 5.62 16.85
N ASN A 75 2.35 6.50 16.78
CA ASN A 75 3.28 6.79 17.86
C ASN A 75 2.76 7.84 18.85
N GLY A 76 1.50 8.27 18.73
CA GLY A 76 0.88 9.25 19.62
C GLY A 76 1.41 10.68 19.47
N ALA A 77 2.12 10.99 18.38
CA ALA A 77 2.56 12.34 18.11
C ALA A 77 1.36 13.22 17.74
N ALA A 78 1.25 14.37 18.39
CA ALA A 78 0.24 15.36 18.01
C ALA A 78 0.49 15.79 16.56
N GLN A 79 -0.50 15.51 15.69
CA GLN A 79 -0.44 16.05 14.34
C GLN A 79 -0.57 17.57 14.41
N PRO A 80 0.38 18.34 13.88
CA PRO A 80 0.20 19.76 13.80
C PRO A 80 -1.09 20.03 13.02
N SER A 81 -1.97 20.84 13.60
CA SER A 81 -3.15 21.34 12.91
C SER A 81 -2.69 21.88 11.55
N THR A 82 -3.32 21.43 10.47
CA THR A 82 -2.96 21.73 9.07
C THR A 82 -3.27 23.18 8.67
N LYS A 83 -3.28 24.13 9.62
CA LYS A 83 -3.29 25.53 9.26
C LYS A 83 -1.96 25.83 8.56
N LYS A 84 -2.04 26.10 7.25
CA LYS A 84 -0.90 26.56 6.45
C LYS A 84 -0.16 27.63 7.25
N VAL A 85 1.07 27.33 7.65
CA VAL A 85 1.94 28.29 8.34
C VAL A 85 2.51 29.27 7.30
N PHE A 86 2.70 28.81 6.07
CA PHE A 86 3.18 29.60 4.95
C PHE A 86 2.24 29.47 3.75
N LYS A 87 2.10 30.57 2.98
CA LYS A 87 1.19 30.66 1.83
C LYS A 87 1.46 29.64 0.73
N ASP A 88 2.70 29.17 0.62
CA ASP A 88 3.20 28.27 -0.41
C ASP A 88 3.31 26.81 0.07
N GLU A 89 2.87 26.50 1.29
CA GLU A 89 2.85 25.13 1.81
C GLU A 89 1.68 24.35 1.19
N PRO A 90 1.92 23.11 0.70
CA PRO A 90 0.83 22.30 0.17
C PRO A 90 -0.19 21.98 1.27
N ASP A 91 -1.46 21.98 0.90
CA ASP A 91 -2.55 21.63 1.80
C ASP A 91 -2.63 20.11 1.97
N TRP A 92 -2.28 19.65 3.16
CA TRP A 92 -2.31 18.22 3.49
C TRP A 92 -3.67 17.74 4.01
N GLY A 93 -4.65 18.61 4.11
CA GLY A 93 -5.97 18.31 4.64
C GLY A 93 -5.95 17.80 6.07
N ASP A 94 -7.07 17.20 6.48
CA ASP A 94 -7.20 16.58 7.79
C ASP A 94 -6.20 15.44 7.99
N PRO A 95 -5.79 15.16 9.24
CA PRO A 95 -5.00 13.98 9.56
C PRO A 95 -5.74 12.68 9.15
N PRO A 96 -5.02 11.65 8.67
CA PRO A 96 -5.65 10.36 8.40
C PRO A 96 -6.27 9.80 9.69
N LYS A 97 -7.43 9.14 9.55
CA LYS A 97 -8.20 8.58 10.67
C LYS A 97 -8.26 7.07 10.54
N GLY A 98 -8.27 6.37 11.65
CA GLY A 98 -8.40 4.92 11.67
C GLY A 98 -7.84 4.29 12.92
N THR A 99 -8.08 3.00 13.07
CA THR A 99 -7.43 2.16 14.07
C THR A 99 -5.94 2.02 13.72
N ARG A 100 -5.16 1.55 14.69
CA ARG A 100 -3.72 1.30 14.48
C ARG A 100 -3.47 0.29 13.36
N ALA A 101 -4.26 -0.78 13.28
CA ALA A 101 -4.19 -1.76 12.20
C ALA A 101 -4.52 -1.17 10.83
N GLU A 102 -5.56 -0.32 10.75
CA GLU A 102 -5.92 0.37 9.51
C GLU A 102 -4.83 1.34 9.06
N LEU A 103 -4.25 2.13 9.97
CA LEU A 103 -3.17 3.06 9.63
C LEU A 103 -1.91 2.33 9.17
N LEU A 104 -1.56 1.18 9.78
CA LEU A 104 -0.48 0.32 9.30
C LEU A 104 -0.78 -0.26 7.91
N SER A 105 -2.04 -0.67 7.68
CA SER A 105 -2.48 -1.13 6.37
C SER A 105 -2.41 -0.02 5.30
N ASP A 106 -2.78 1.21 5.66
CA ASP A 106 -2.62 2.38 4.78
C ASP A 106 -1.14 2.60 4.42
N ILE A 107 -0.21 2.49 5.40
CA ILE A 107 1.23 2.60 5.12
C ILE A 107 1.69 1.54 4.11
N ALA A 108 1.23 0.30 4.26
CA ALA A 108 1.56 -0.76 3.29
C ALA A 108 1.06 -0.40 1.88
N GLY A 109 -0.18 0.08 1.74
CA GLY A 109 -0.74 0.52 0.46
C GLY A 109 0.02 1.70 -0.15
N ILE A 110 0.42 2.68 0.67
CA ILE A 110 1.22 3.85 0.22
C ILE A 110 2.58 3.39 -0.33
N LEU A 111 3.26 2.47 0.36
CA LEU A 111 4.55 1.97 -0.12
C LEU A 111 4.39 1.13 -1.40
N ASP A 112 3.35 0.33 -1.51
CA ASP A 112 3.03 -0.43 -2.71
C ASP A 112 2.77 0.49 -3.92
N GLU A 113 2.02 1.57 -3.73
CA GLU A 113 1.81 2.57 -4.78
C GLU A 113 3.10 3.31 -5.14
N ALA A 114 3.95 3.64 -4.16
CA ALA A 114 5.26 4.24 -4.40
C ALA A 114 6.17 3.31 -5.23
N ILE A 115 6.19 2.00 -4.91
CA ILE A 115 6.91 0.98 -5.68
C ILE A 115 6.39 0.95 -7.12
N THR A 116 5.07 0.87 -7.30
CA THR A 116 4.43 0.86 -8.62
C THR A 116 4.81 2.08 -9.46
N ASN A 117 4.84 3.27 -8.85
CA ASN A 117 5.24 4.50 -9.54
C ASN A 117 6.71 4.46 -10.00
N ILE A 118 7.62 3.90 -9.19
CA ILE A 118 9.03 3.72 -9.53
C ILE A 118 9.17 2.70 -10.67
N ASP A 119 8.49 1.56 -10.58
CA ASP A 119 8.54 0.50 -11.59
C ASP A 119 7.99 0.97 -12.94
N ASP A 120 6.93 1.78 -12.94
CA ASP A 120 6.36 2.35 -14.16
C ASP A 120 7.33 3.30 -14.87
N VAL A 121 8.08 4.11 -14.13
CA VAL A 121 9.11 4.97 -14.72
C VAL A 121 10.32 4.15 -15.15
N SER A 122 10.74 3.16 -14.36
CA SER A 122 11.85 2.26 -14.70
C SER A 122 11.62 1.53 -16.01
N ARG A 123 10.39 1.06 -16.25
CA ARG A 123 10.03 0.39 -17.52
C ARG A 123 10.06 1.32 -18.73
N ARG A 124 9.79 2.62 -18.54
CA ARG A 124 9.73 3.62 -19.62
C ARG A 124 11.07 4.29 -19.88
N ASP A 125 11.82 4.57 -18.82
CA ASP A 125 13.11 5.27 -18.87
C ASP A 125 14.00 4.82 -17.69
N GLU A 126 14.67 3.67 -17.86
CA GLU A 126 15.56 3.10 -16.85
C GLU A 126 16.74 4.03 -16.49
N LYS A 127 17.12 4.92 -17.41
CA LYS A 127 18.26 5.84 -17.22
C LYS A 127 17.86 7.19 -16.66
N SER A 128 16.58 7.38 -16.32
CA SER A 128 16.11 8.64 -15.76
C SER A 128 16.86 9.03 -14.48
N PRO A 129 17.44 10.23 -14.41
CA PRO A 129 18.08 10.70 -13.17
C PRO A 129 17.08 10.87 -12.02
N LEU A 130 15.80 11.08 -12.34
CA LEU A 130 14.73 11.17 -11.35
C LEU A 130 14.48 9.81 -10.68
N LEU A 131 14.61 8.71 -11.42
CA LEU A 131 14.46 7.35 -10.89
C LEU A 131 15.44 7.07 -9.75
N SER A 132 16.73 7.30 -9.98
CA SER A 132 17.75 7.08 -8.96
C SER A 132 17.57 7.99 -7.75
N ARG A 133 17.13 9.23 -7.94
CA ARG A 133 16.84 10.17 -6.87
C ARG A 133 15.64 9.73 -6.04
N ALA A 134 14.54 9.38 -6.70
CA ALA A 134 13.31 8.91 -6.08
C ALA A 134 13.56 7.64 -5.25
N LEU A 135 14.24 6.65 -5.84
CA LEU A 135 14.53 5.39 -5.16
C LEU A 135 15.47 5.59 -3.96
N ARG A 136 16.45 6.50 -4.01
CA ARG A 136 17.29 6.83 -2.83
C ARG A 136 16.46 7.42 -1.68
N LYS A 137 15.53 8.34 -1.98
CA LYS A 137 14.64 8.93 -0.98
C LYS A 137 13.77 7.86 -0.33
N LEU A 138 13.15 7.01 -1.16
CA LEU A 138 12.27 5.96 -0.67
C LEU A 138 13.03 4.91 0.15
N THR A 139 14.26 4.53 -0.27
CA THR A 139 15.14 3.62 0.48
C THR A 139 15.50 4.17 1.85
N ALA A 140 15.84 5.46 1.94
CA ALA A 140 16.13 6.12 3.21
C ALA A 140 14.91 6.13 4.14
N ALA A 141 13.70 6.34 3.61
CA ALA A 141 12.45 6.28 4.36
C ALA A 141 12.17 4.83 4.82
N ALA A 142 12.26 3.84 3.93
CA ALA A 142 12.04 2.43 4.24
C ALA A 142 12.96 1.93 5.36
N THR A 143 14.24 2.33 5.34
CA THR A 143 15.20 1.98 6.41
C THR A 143 14.74 2.51 7.77
N ARG A 144 14.21 3.74 7.85
CA ARG A 144 13.63 4.28 9.09
C ARG A 144 12.38 3.53 9.53
N TYR A 145 11.56 3.11 8.58
CA TYR A 145 10.32 2.39 8.86
C TYR A 145 10.58 1.01 9.45
N VAL A 146 11.57 0.26 8.96
CA VAL A 146 11.96 -1.04 9.55
C VAL A 146 12.23 -0.90 11.05
N THR A 147 13.01 0.10 11.46
CA THR A 147 13.30 0.33 12.89
C THR A 147 12.03 0.66 13.71
N GLN A 148 11.10 1.42 13.14
CA GLN A 148 9.83 1.72 13.81
C GLN A 148 8.95 0.46 13.92
N LEU A 149 8.89 -0.35 12.88
CA LEU A 149 8.10 -1.58 12.85
C LEU A 149 8.58 -2.61 13.88
N GLU A 150 9.88 -2.75 14.08
CA GLU A 150 10.44 -3.62 15.13
C GLU A 150 9.91 -3.22 16.52
N THR A 151 9.89 -1.93 16.82
CA THR A 151 9.34 -1.41 18.07
C THR A 151 7.84 -1.70 18.18
N LEU A 152 7.06 -1.44 17.13
CA LEU A 152 5.63 -1.67 17.10
C LEU A 152 5.28 -3.16 17.25
N ARG A 153 6.05 -4.04 16.63
CA ARG A 153 5.89 -5.51 16.72
C ARG A 153 6.03 -6.02 18.15
N THR A 154 6.93 -5.45 18.94
CA THR A 154 7.10 -5.84 20.33
C THR A 154 5.98 -5.34 21.25
N GLN A 155 5.25 -4.31 20.83
CA GLN A 155 4.21 -3.64 21.61
C GLN A 155 2.80 -4.20 21.37
N THR A 156 2.60 -4.99 20.33
CA THR A 156 1.27 -5.50 19.98
C THR A 156 1.18 -7.02 20.04
N LYS A 157 -0.04 -7.51 20.35
CA LYS A 157 -0.45 -8.91 20.22
C LYS A 157 -1.68 -9.04 19.32
N ASN A 158 -2.11 -7.94 18.71
CA ASN A 158 -3.25 -7.93 17.80
C ASN A 158 -2.83 -8.51 16.45
N GLU A 159 -3.54 -9.55 16.00
CA GLU A 159 -3.20 -10.27 14.76
C GLU A 159 -3.32 -9.38 13.51
N ASP A 160 -4.31 -8.48 13.46
CA ASP A 160 -4.49 -7.56 12.33
C ASP A 160 -3.33 -6.55 12.26
N GLU A 161 -2.87 -6.04 13.43
CA GLU A 161 -1.70 -5.16 13.48
C GLU A 161 -0.43 -5.91 13.06
N LEU A 162 -0.24 -7.15 13.53
CA LEU A 162 0.93 -7.96 13.16
C LEU A 162 0.94 -8.25 11.65
N ALA A 163 -0.20 -8.61 11.07
CA ALA A 163 -0.32 -8.85 9.63
C ALA A 163 -0.05 -7.56 8.81
N ALA A 164 -0.50 -6.40 9.29
CA ALA A 164 -0.23 -5.13 8.64
C ALA A 164 1.26 -4.74 8.76
N ILE A 165 1.89 -4.94 9.93
CA ILE A 165 3.33 -4.73 10.15
C ILE A 165 4.15 -5.58 9.17
N GLU A 166 3.80 -6.86 8.98
CA GLU A 166 4.48 -7.77 8.05
C GLU A 166 4.45 -7.21 6.62
N ARG A 167 3.26 -6.79 6.14
CA ARG A 167 3.14 -6.22 4.80
C ARG A 167 3.96 -4.94 4.60
N VAL A 168 4.03 -4.07 5.63
CA VAL A 168 4.89 -2.87 5.55
C VAL A 168 6.36 -3.27 5.53
N ALA A 169 6.76 -4.28 6.30
CA ALA A 169 8.13 -4.79 6.34
C ALA A 169 8.54 -5.39 4.99
N ASP A 170 7.68 -6.22 4.38
CA ASP A 170 7.92 -6.80 3.04
C ASP A 170 8.14 -5.72 1.99
N ASN A 171 7.30 -4.69 1.95
CA ASN A 171 7.46 -3.56 1.05
C ASN A 171 8.75 -2.78 1.32
N ALA A 172 9.08 -2.54 2.60
CA ALA A 172 10.31 -1.85 2.97
C ALA A 172 11.56 -2.64 2.55
N ASP A 173 11.56 -3.95 2.74
CA ASP A 173 12.66 -4.83 2.34
C ASP A 173 12.83 -4.86 0.82
N GLN A 174 11.75 -4.89 0.04
CA GLN A 174 11.77 -4.79 -1.41
C GLN A 174 12.41 -3.46 -1.86
N ILE A 175 12.00 -2.34 -1.26
CA ILE A 175 12.55 -1.01 -1.55
C ILE A 175 14.04 -0.95 -1.22
N ILE A 176 14.44 -1.46 -0.07
CA ILE A 176 15.85 -1.48 0.37
C ILE A 176 16.69 -2.35 -0.57
N ALA A 177 16.17 -3.52 -0.97
CA ALA A 177 16.85 -4.41 -1.92
C ALA A 177 17.04 -3.74 -3.30
N ALA A 178 16.03 -3.00 -3.78
CA ALA A 178 16.14 -2.21 -5.01
C ALA A 178 17.16 -1.07 -4.87
N GLY A 179 17.15 -0.37 -3.73
CA GLY A 179 18.08 0.71 -3.43
C GLY A 179 19.54 0.28 -3.41
N LYS A 180 19.84 -0.93 -2.94
CA LYS A 180 21.20 -1.51 -2.93
C LYS A 180 21.78 -1.74 -4.33
N LYS A 181 20.93 -1.84 -5.35
CA LYS A 181 21.36 -2.00 -6.75
C LYS A 181 21.74 -0.68 -7.41
N LEU A 182 21.41 0.45 -6.79
CA LEU A 182 21.79 1.76 -7.32
C LEU A 182 23.31 1.96 -7.21
N PRO A 183 23.93 2.58 -8.24
CA PRO A 183 25.32 3.04 -8.14
C PRO A 183 25.46 3.94 -6.89
N THR A 184 26.61 3.83 -6.22
CA THR A 184 26.95 4.75 -5.13
C THR A 184 26.80 6.19 -5.65
N ALA A 185 26.05 7.05 -4.92
CA ALA A 185 25.94 8.44 -5.31
C ALA A 185 27.36 9.01 -5.42
N PRO A 186 27.71 9.72 -6.50
CA PRO A 186 28.90 10.51 -6.48
C PRO A 186 28.81 11.41 -5.23
N ALA A 187 29.88 11.41 -4.41
CA ALA A 187 29.96 12.30 -3.26
C ALA A 187 29.52 13.68 -3.76
N ALA A 188 28.60 14.33 -3.03
CA ALA A 188 28.08 15.63 -3.40
C ALA A 188 29.30 16.55 -3.56
N GLU A 189 29.81 16.65 -4.80
CA GLU A 189 30.75 17.68 -5.13
C GLU A 189 30.04 18.98 -4.85
N ASP A 190 30.54 19.68 -3.85
CA ASP A 190 30.24 21.05 -3.54
C ASP A 190 29.98 21.87 -4.81
N GLN A 191 28.72 22.04 -5.18
CA GLN A 191 28.31 23.16 -6.02
C GLN A 191 28.38 24.43 -5.17
N LYS A 192 29.55 24.67 -4.60
CA LYS A 192 29.98 25.95 -4.08
C LYS A 192 30.13 26.88 -5.28
N LYS A 193 29.04 27.61 -5.53
CA LYS A 193 29.01 28.99 -6.07
C LYS A 193 30.24 29.38 -6.86
N LYS A 194 30.26 29.24 -8.14
CA LYS A 194 30.93 30.17 -9.01
C LYS A 194 30.08 31.43 -9.06
N LYS A 195 30.32 32.34 -8.11
CA LYS A 195 29.89 33.74 -8.16
C LYS A 195 30.65 34.34 -9.35
N PRO A 196 30.02 34.94 -10.36
CA PRO A 196 30.74 35.69 -11.35
C PRO A 196 31.28 36.96 -10.67
N GLU A 197 32.61 37.11 -10.58
CA GLU A 197 33.23 38.41 -10.32
C GLU A 197 32.92 39.33 -11.50
N ARG A 198 32.34 40.47 -11.16
CA ARG A 198 32.40 41.69 -11.96
C ARG A 198 33.29 42.69 -11.27
#